data_8fbd0c3f68c0cda502051746f5d1c18d
#
_entry.id   8fbd0c3f68c0cda502051746f5d1c18d
#
_cell.length_a   1.000
_cell.length_b   1.000
_cell.length_c   1.000
_cell.angle_alpha   90.00
_cell.angle_beta   90.00
_cell.angle_gamma   90.00
#
_symmetry.space_group_name_H-M   'P 1'
#
loop_
_entity.id
_entity.type
_entity.pdbx_description
1 polymer ?
#
loop_
_entity_poly.entity_id
_entity_poly.type
_entity_poly.pdbx_seq_one_letter_code
_entity_poly.pdbx_strand_id
1 'polypeptide(L)'
;LGERDLQLGWAKAGLIVGHSHQGDHGRSVSLDTQADRHYIQLDRKNFKLDSLHFHQQSEHTVEGKPYPMELHLVHRDPQSGNLAVMGIFVDEDKSDPHTPDEPLDKFLDQIAGGGSDADVTLDPAVFIPSRPDQFYRYEGSLTTPNYDSNVSWLVMRDPLKVDSEQMTKMKA
;
A
#
# COMPACT_ATOMS: atom_id res chain seq x y z
N LEU A 1 -16.39 9.42 9.13
CA LEU A 1 -15.14 9.44 8.42
C LEU A 1 -14.07 10.12 9.25
N GLY A 2 -12.88 9.52 9.37
CA GLY A 2 -11.82 9.99 10.24
C GLY A 2 -10.74 10.83 9.55
N GLU A 3 -11.08 11.52 8.47
CA GLU A 3 -10.12 12.22 7.62
C GLU A 3 -9.29 13.26 8.36
N ARG A 4 -9.83 13.85 9.42
CA ARG A 4 -9.14 14.90 10.19
C ARG A 4 -8.04 14.34 11.07
N ASP A 5 -8.08 13.04 11.35
CA ASP A 5 -7.18 12.40 12.29
C ASP A 5 -6.02 11.69 11.61
N LEU A 6 -5.99 11.71 10.26
CA LEU A 6 -4.95 11.05 9.48
C LEU A 6 -4.01 12.06 8.85
N GLN A 7 -2.71 11.87 9.09
CA GLN A 7 -1.66 12.63 8.40
C GLN A 7 -0.67 11.63 7.79
N LEU A 8 -0.35 11.83 6.51
CA LEU A 8 0.58 10.97 5.77
C LEU A 8 1.99 11.55 5.86
N GLY A 9 2.70 11.24 6.92
CA GLY A 9 4.05 11.72 7.14
C GLY A 9 5.02 11.26 6.04
N TRP A 10 4.82 10.05 5.51
CA TRP A 10 5.67 9.54 4.43
C TRP A 10 5.40 10.19 3.06
N ALA A 11 4.37 11.01 2.92
CA ALA A 11 4.06 11.67 1.64
C ALA A 11 5.21 12.52 1.11
N LYS A 12 6.04 13.06 2.00
CA LYS A 12 7.18 13.91 1.64
C LYS A 12 8.51 13.38 2.17
N ALA A 13 8.52 12.11 2.59
CA ALA A 13 9.71 11.53 3.22
C ALA A 13 10.76 11.05 2.20
N GLY A 14 10.35 10.81 0.95
CA GLY A 14 11.23 10.34 -0.10
C GLY A 14 11.42 8.83 -0.11
N LEU A 15 12.54 8.38 -0.65
CA LEU A 15 12.80 6.97 -0.87
C LEU A 15 13.02 6.19 0.42
N ILE A 16 12.53 4.97 0.44
CA ILE A 16 12.81 3.98 1.48
C ILE A 16 13.31 2.69 0.80
N VAL A 17 14.23 2.00 1.47
CA VAL A 17 14.77 0.73 0.98
C VAL A 17 13.91 -0.41 1.48
N GLY A 18 13.71 -1.41 0.64
CA GLY A 18 12.93 -2.57 0.99
C GLY A 18 13.44 -3.84 0.32
N HIS A 19 12.79 -4.94 0.68
CA HIS A 19 13.06 -6.26 0.12
C HIS A 19 11.75 -6.89 -0.33
N SER A 20 11.66 -7.21 -1.62
CA SER A 20 10.50 -7.83 -2.24
C SER A 20 10.57 -9.34 -2.12
N HIS A 21 9.44 -9.96 -1.81
CA HIS A 21 9.31 -11.41 -1.70
C HIS A 21 8.00 -11.87 -2.32
N GLN A 22 8.06 -12.92 -3.13
CA GLN A 22 6.88 -13.58 -3.69
C GLN A 22 6.55 -14.80 -2.85
N GLY A 23 5.43 -14.77 -2.15
CA GLY A 23 4.97 -15.86 -1.29
C GLY A 23 3.64 -16.43 -1.73
N ASP A 24 3.07 -17.32 -0.89
CA ASP A 24 1.81 -17.99 -1.17
C ASP A 24 0.62 -17.03 -1.23
N HIS A 25 0.73 -15.90 -0.56
CA HIS A 25 -0.32 -14.86 -0.48
C HIS A 25 -0.05 -13.68 -1.41
N GLY A 26 0.82 -13.85 -2.39
CA GLY A 26 1.17 -12.81 -3.34
C GLY A 26 2.50 -12.13 -3.02
N ARG A 27 2.73 -11.00 -3.66
CA ARG A 27 3.98 -10.25 -3.51
C ARG A 27 3.90 -9.31 -2.32
N SER A 28 4.92 -9.34 -1.50
CA SER A 28 5.09 -8.43 -0.37
C SER A 28 6.44 -7.73 -0.44
N VAL A 29 6.52 -6.56 0.18
CA VAL A 29 7.76 -5.81 0.31
C VAL A 29 7.92 -5.41 1.77
N SER A 30 8.96 -5.92 2.41
CA SER A 30 9.37 -5.49 3.75
C SER A 30 10.21 -4.23 3.62
N LEU A 31 9.94 -3.23 4.46
CA LEU A 31 10.59 -1.91 4.36
C LEU A 31 11.53 -1.69 5.54
N ASP A 32 12.53 -0.85 5.32
CA ASP A 32 13.49 -0.48 6.37
C ASP A 32 12.78 0.42 7.39
N THR A 33 12.42 -0.15 8.52
CA THR A 33 11.67 0.52 9.58
C THR A 33 12.51 1.49 10.41
N GLN A 34 13.81 1.58 10.16
CA GLN A 34 14.67 2.55 10.85
C GLN A 34 14.53 3.96 10.26
N ALA A 35 13.85 4.08 9.13
CA ALA A 35 13.58 5.38 8.53
C ALA A 35 12.47 6.09 9.31
N ASP A 36 12.85 6.94 10.26
CA ASP A 36 11.91 7.62 11.16
C ASP A 36 10.93 8.55 10.46
N ARG A 37 11.19 8.89 9.19
CA ARG A 37 10.33 9.80 8.43
C ARG A 37 9.17 9.12 7.73
N HIS A 38 9.17 7.79 7.64
CA HIS A 38 8.13 7.04 6.94
C HIS A 38 7.08 6.54 7.93
N TYR A 39 6.14 7.43 8.24
CA TYR A 39 5.08 7.15 9.19
C TYR A 39 3.77 7.77 8.75
N ILE A 40 2.67 7.30 9.35
CA ILE A 40 1.41 8.04 9.37
C ILE A 40 1.11 8.42 10.82
N GLN A 41 0.37 9.51 10.99
CA GLN A 41 -0.19 9.86 12.27
C GLN A 41 -1.69 9.63 12.22
N LEU A 42 -2.18 8.81 13.13
CA LEU A 42 -3.59 8.47 13.24
C LEU A 42 -4.00 8.66 14.71
N ASP A 43 -5.00 9.50 14.95
CA ASP A 43 -5.46 9.82 16.29
C ASP A 43 -4.31 10.26 17.22
N ARG A 44 -3.39 11.08 16.68
CA ARG A 44 -2.22 11.62 17.39
C ARG A 44 -1.17 10.56 17.75
N LYS A 45 -1.27 9.35 17.17
CA LYS A 45 -0.27 8.30 17.35
C LYS A 45 0.48 8.07 16.05
N ASN A 46 1.77 7.87 16.15
CA ASN A 46 2.60 7.57 14.99
C ASN A 46 2.68 6.08 14.75
N PHE A 47 2.41 5.67 13.52
CA PHE A 47 2.54 4.30 13.05
C PHE A 47 3.58 4.30 11.94
N LYS A 48 4.66 3.54 12.11
CA LYS A 48 5.72 3.46 11.12
C LYS A 48 5.32 2.55 9.96
N LEU A 49 5.64 2.97 8.75
CA LEU A 49 5.45 2.15 7.57
C LEU A 49 6.37 0.94 7.65
N ASP A 50 5.80 -0.24 7.67
CA ASP A 50 6.49 -1.51 7.92
C ASP A 50 6.65 -2.33 6.65
N SER A 51 5.57 -2.48 5.90
CA SER A 51 5.56 -3.33 4.71
C SER A 51 4.41 -2.95 3.79
N LEU A 52 4.44 -3.48 2.59
CA LEU A 52 3.31 -3.40 1.67
C LEU A 52 3.14 -4.74 0.96
N HIS A 53 1.92 -5.03 0.51
CA HIS A 53 1.66 -6.21 -0.28
C HIS A 53 0.48 -5.99 -1.21
N PHE A 54 0.48 -6.76 -2.31
CA PHE A 54 -0.53 -6.69 -3.34
C PHE A 54 -1.44 -7.92 -3.26
N HIS A 55 -2.74 -7.68 -3.37
CA HIS A 55 -3.74 -8.75 -3.50
C HIS A 55 -4.35 -8.67 -4.89
N GLN A 56 -4.33 -9.78 -5.62
CA GLN A 56 -5.07 -9.89 -6.88
C GLN A 56 -6.53 -10.11 -6.53
N GLN A 57 -7.38 -9.35 -7.16
CA GLN A 57 -8.75 -9.14 -6.76
C GLN A 57 -8.82 -8.57 -5.35
N SER A 58 -9.42 -7.41 -5.22
CA SER A 58 -9.48 -6.70 -3.95
C SER A 58 -10.19 -7.53 -2.88
N GLU A 59 -9.72 -7.41 -1.63
CA GLU A 59 -10.36 -8.04 -0.48
C GLU A 59 -11.58 -7.22 -0.01
N HIS A 60 -11.47 -5.90 -0.10
CA HIS A 60 -12.62 -5.02 0.13
C HIS A 60 -13.41 -4.87 -1.16
N THR A 61 -14.70 -4.60 -0.99
CA THR A 61 -15.59 -4.37 -2.13
C THR A 61 -16.34 -3.06 -1.94
N VAL A 62 -16.75 -2.44 -3.05
CA VAL A 62 -17.61 -1.27 -3.03
C VAL A 62 -18.95 -1.66 -3.65
N GLU A 63 -20.01 -1.60 -2.86
CA GLU A 63 -21.36 -2.03 -3.26
C GLU A 63 -21.36 -3.46 -3.83
N GLY A 64 -20.58 -4.34 -3.19
CA GLY A 64 -20.46 -5.74 -3.58
C GLY A 64 -19.55 -6.02 -4.76
N LYS A 65 -18.90 -4.99 -5.32
CA LYS A 65 -18.04 -5.15 -6.50
C LYS A 65 -16.57 -5.05 -6.11
N PRO A 66 -15.75 -6.06 -6.48
CA PRO A 66 -14.30 -5.98 -6.24
C PRO A 66 -13.61 -5.14 -7.30
N TYR A 67 -12.43 -4.63 -6.95
CA TYR A 67 -11.49 -4.06 -7.91
C TYR A 67 -10.49 -5.13 -8.37
N PRO A 68 -9.76 -4.91 -9.48
CA PRO A 68 -8.78 -5.90 -9.96
C PRO A 68 -7.68 -6.23 -8.97
N MET A 69 -7.25 -5.25 -8.16
CA MET A 69 -6.24 -5.44 -7.13
C MET A 69 -6.49 -4.51 -5.96
N GLU A 70 -5.88 -4.85 -4.85
CA GLU A 70 -5.82 -3.99 -3.66
C GLU A 70 -4.41 -4.00 -3.11
N LEU A 71 -3.89 -2.82 -2.80
CA LEU A 71 -2.59 -2.64 -2.18
C LEU A 71 -2.80 -2.35 -0.71
N HIS A 72 -2.06 -3.04 0.15
CA HIS A 72 -2.07 -2.79 1.59
C HIS A 72 -0.73 -2.20 2.02
N LEU A 73 -0.78 -1.02 2.65
CA LEU A 73 0.37 -0.39 3.28
C LEU A 73 0.24 -0.59 4.79
N VAL A 74 1.06 -1.47 5.34
CA VAL A 74 0.98 -1.87 6.75
C VAL A 74 1.87 -0.96 7.58
N HIS A 75 1.28 -0.36 8.61
CA HIS A 75 1.98 0.51 9.55
C HIS A 75 1.86 -0.07 10.95
N ARG A 76 2.89 0.14 11.77
CA ARG A 76 2.96 -0.39 13.12
C ARG A 76 3.29 0.70 14.12
N ASP A 77 2.55 0.72 15.23
CA ASP A 77 2.91 1.51 16.39
C ASP A 77 4.00 0.77 17.15
N PRO A 78 5.23 1.32 17.23
CA PRO A 78 6.34 0.60 17.87
C PRO A 78 6.16 0.42 19.38
N GLN A 79 5.30 1.20 20.01
CA GLN A 79 5.07 1.10 21.45
C GLN A 79 4.05 0.02 21.80
N SER A 80 2.90 0.01 21.10
CA SER A 80 1.81 -0.92 21.40
C SER A 80 1.83 -2.19 20.55
N GLY A 81 2.48 -2.14 19.38
CA GLY A 81 2.41 -3.21 18.39
C GLY A 81 1.14 -3.18 17.55
N ASN A 82 0.23 -2.25 17.79
CA ASN A 82 -1.00 -2.11 17.03
C ASN A 82 -0.69 -1.74 15.58
N LEU A 83 -1.57 -2.15 14.68
CA LEU A 83 -1.40 -1.93 13.24
C LEU A 83 -2.42 -0.93 12.71
N ALA A 84 -1.98 -0.17 11.70
CA ALA A 84 -2.87 0.64 10.87
C ALA A 84 -2.56 0.30 9.42
N VAL A 85 -3.56 -0.19 8.69
CA VAL A 85 -3.38 -0.62 7.30
C VAL A 85 -4.17 0.27 6.38
N MET A 86 -3.47 0.90 5.43
CA MET A 86 -4.11 1.60 4.33
C MET A 86 -4.42 0.62 3.22
N GLY A 87 -5.70 0.49 2.86
CA GLY A 87 -6.13 -0.26 1.70
C GLY A 87 -6.35 0.69 0.54
N ILE A 88 -5.70 0.43 -0.59
CA ILE A 88 -5.81 1.24 -1.79
C ILE A 88 -6.23 0.33 -2.93
N PHE A 89 -7.42 0.57 -3.47
CA PHE A 89 -7.87 -0.15 -4.66
C PHE A 89 -6.99 0.23 -5.85
N VAL A 90 -6.69 -0.74 -6.69
CA VAL A 90 -5.97 -0.52 -7.93
C VAL A 90 -6.89 -0.86 -9.08
N ASP A 91 -7.08 0.09 -9.98
CA ASP A 91 -7.93 -0.06 -11.14
C ASP A 91 -7.16 0.29 -12.41
N GLU A 92 -7.53 -0.34 -13.50
CA GLU A 92 -6.88 -0.12 -14.78
C GLU A 92 -7.62 0.97 -15.56
N ASP A 93 -6.86 1.95 -16.06
CA ASP A 93 -7.37 2.93 -17.01
C ASP A 93 -7.04 2.44 -18.43
N LYS A 94 -7.99 1.78 -19.06
CA LYS A 94 -7.81 1.19 -20.40
C LYS A 94 -7.71 2.23 -21.51
N SER A 95 -8.13 3.45 -21.24
CA SER A 95 -8.07 4.54 -22.22
C SER A 95 -6.72 5.26 -22.19
N ASP A 96 -5.91 5.01 -21.17
CA ASP A 96 -4.63 5.67 -20.99
C ASP A 96 -3.54 4.91 -21.77
N PRO A 97 -2.94 5.52 -22.80
CA PRO A 97 -1.73 4.96 -23.39
C PRO A 97 -0.64 5.01 -22.31
N HIS A 98 0.23 4.01 -22.27
CA HIS A 98 1.29 3.96 -21.28
C HIS A 98 2.09 5.26 -21.28
N THR A 99 1.92 6.06 -20.25
CA THR A 99 2.74 7.24 -19.99
C THR A 99 3.72 6.87 -18.90
N PRO A 100 5.03 6.82 -19.18
CA PRO A 100 5.99 6.44 -18.15
C PRO A 100 5.86 7.32 -16.91
N ASP A 101 5.61 6.68 -15.78
CA ASP A 101 5.68 7.28 -14.46
C ASP A 101 6.94 6.74 -13.82
N GLU A 102 8.03 7.50 -13.92
CA GLU A 102 9.34 7.02 -13.53
C GLU A 102 9.41 6.36 -12.16
N PRO A 103 8.89 6.98 -11.08
CA PRO A 103 9.01 6.35 -9.76
C PRO A 103 8.25 5.03 -9.65
N LEU A 104 7.02 4.98 -10.15
CA LEU A 104 6.20 3.78 -10.09
C LEU A 104 6.75 2.69 -11.02
N ASP A 105 7.08 3.04 -12.27
CA ASP A 105 7.62 2.08 -13.23
C ASP A 105 8.94 1.50 -12.75
N LYS A 106 9.81 2.32 -12.20
CA LYS A 106 11.09 1.86 -11.66
C LYS A 106 10.90 0.86 -10.53
N PHE A 107 9.97 1.13 -9.61
CA PHE A 107 9.65 0.20 -8.54
C PHE A 107 9.10 -1.11 -9.08
N LEU A 108 8.14 -1.04 -10.02
CA LEU A 108 7.53 -2.23 -10.62
C LEU A 108 8.55 -3.06 -11.39
N ASP A 109 9.49 -2.42 -12.09
CA ASP A 109 10.56 -3.12 -12.80
C ASP A 109 11.50 -3.83 -11.84
N GLN A 110 11.80 -3.24 -10.70
CA GLN A 110 12.63 -3.86 -9.67
C GLN A 110 11.99 -5.14 -9.13
N ILE A 111 10.70 -5.11 -8.81
CA ILE A 111 10.01 -6.30 -8.30
C ILE A 111 9.80 -7.35 -9.38
N ALA A 112 9.51 -6.96 -10.60
CA ALA A 112 9.30 -7.90 -11.70
C ALA A 112 10.62 -8.56 -12.16
N GLY A 113 11.72 -7.82 -12.14
CA GLY A 113 13.03 -8.32 -12.58
C GLY A 113 13.76 -9.14 -11.54
N GLY A 114 13.36 -9.10 -10.29
CA GLY A 114 14.07 -9.74 -9.19
C GLY A 114 13.66 -11.18 -8.91
N GLY A 115 12.79 -11.76 -9.71
CA GLY A 115 12.29 -13.11 -9.45
C GLY A 115 11.48 -13.21 -8.18
N SER A 116 11.78 -14.20 -7.34
CA SER A 116 11.05 -14.38 -6.07
C SER A 116 11.50 -13.40 -4.97
N ASP A 117 12.72 -12.88 -5.07
CA ASP A 117 13.29 -11.96 -4.09
C ASP A 117 14.05 -10.84 -4.79
N ALA A 118 13.91 -9.62 -4.32
CA ALA A 118 14.61 -8.47 -4.89
C ALA A 118 14.76 -7.35 -3.85
N ASP A 119 15.92 -6.68 -3.88
CA ASP A 119 16.07 -5.42 -3.16
C ASP A 119 15.44 -4.30 -3.99
N VAL A 120 14.69 -3.43 -3.33
CA VAL A 120 13.95 -2.37 -4.00
C VAL A 120 14.15 -1.04 -3.29
N THR A 121 13.94 0.05 -4.04
CA THR A 121 13.77 1.39 -3.47
C THR A 121 12.42 1.91 -3.91
N LEU A 122 11.73 2.57 -3.00
CA LEU A 122 10.37 3.01 -3.21
C LEU A 122 10.14 4.37 -2.56
N ASP A 123 9.48 5.26 -3.28
CA ASP A 123 8.86 6.45 -2.67
C ASP A 123 7.38 6.15 -2.51
N PRO A 124 6.87 5.99 -1.26
CA PRO A 124 5.47 5.64 -1.05
C PRO A 124 4.49 6.68 -1.59
N ALA A 125 4.95 7.90 -1.86
CA ALA A 125 4.11 8.96 -2.43
C ALA A 125 3.50 8.56 -3.77
N VAL A 126 4.07 7.59 -4.50
CA VAL A 126 3.51 7.09 -5.77
C VAL A 126 2.15 6.43 -5.59
N PHE A 127 1.81 6.02 -4.38
CA PHE A 127 0.54 5.36 -4.08
C PHE A 127 -0.53 6.28 -3.49
N ILE A 128 -0.23 7.57 -3.31
CA ILE A 128 -1.21 8.50 -2.72
C ILE A 128 -2.39 8.66 -3.66
N PRO A 129 -3.63 8.38 -3.21
CA PRO A 129 -4.81 8.61 -4.05
C PRO A 129 -5.07 10.09 -4.27
N SER A 130 -5.95 10.41 -5.23
CA SER A 130 -6.26 11.80 -5.59
C SER A 130 -6.78 12.62 -4.42
N ARG A 131 -7.55 11.97 -3.55
CA ARG A 131 -8.14 12.60 -2.35
C ARG A 131 -7.81 11.75 -1.14
N PRO A 132 -6.60 11.90 -0.56
CA PRO A 132 -6.17 11.04 0.54
C PRO A 132 -6.92 11.30 1.86
N ASP A 133 -7.68 12.39 1.94
CA ASP A 133 -8.55 12.69 3.07
C ASP A 133 -9.92 11.99 2.97
N GLN A 134 -10.19 11.28 1.88
CA GLN A 134 -11.44 10.55 1.67
C GLN A 134 -11.20 9.05 1.86
N PHE A 135 -11.58 8.54 3.02
CA PHE A 135 -11.40 7.12 3.33
C PHE A 135 -12.47 6.63 4.29
N TYR A 136 -12.65 5.31 4.29
CA TYR A 136 -13.49 4.60 5.27
C TYR A 136 -12.57 4.03 6.34
N ARG A 137 -12.98 4.17 7.60
CA ARG A 137 -12.20 3.65 8.73
C ARG A 137 -13.02 2.62 9.48
N TYR A 138 -12.40 1.50 9.81
CA TYR A 138 -12.99 0.50 10.69
C TYR A 138 -11.89 -0.26 11.44
N GLU A 139 -12.27 -0.91 12.54
CA GLU A 139 -11.37 -1.76 13.30
C GLU A 139 -11.60 -3.21 12.90
N GLY A 140 -10.52 -3.94 12.64
CA GLY A 140 -10.61 -5.31 12.16
C GLY A 140 -9.36 -6.11 12.46
N SER A 141 -9.04 -7.01 11.55
CA SER A 141 -7.91 -7.92 11.67
C SER A 141 -7.12 -7.97 10.37
N LEU A 142 -5.93 -8.58 10.41
CA LEU A 142 -5.20 -8.93 9.21
C LEU A 142 -5.95 -10.03 8.45
N THR A 143 -5.79 -10.04 7.14
CA THR A 143 -6.44 -10.99 6.23
C THR A 143 -5.54 -12.15 5.85
N THR A 144 -4.29 -12.15 6.33
CA THR A 144 -3.32 -13.22 6.14
C THR A 144 -2.94 -13.82 7.49
N PRO A 145 -2.32 -15.02 7.54
CA PRO A 145 -1.87 -15.65 8.79
C PRO A 145 -1.00 -14.68 9.61
N ASN A 146 -1.16 -14.83 10.73
CA ASN A 146 -1.59 -14.76 12.07
C ASN A 146 -2.95 -14.12 12.36
N TYR A 147 -3.58 -13.47 11.38
CA TYR A 147 -4.91 -12.85 11.52
C TYR A 147 -5.00 -11.95 12.75
N ASP A 148 -3.93 -11.18 13.02
CA ASP A 148 -3.86 -10.30 14.19
C ASP A 148 -5.06 -9.37 14.25
N SER A 149 -5.62 -9.20 15.44
CA SER A 149 -6.66 -8.21 15.73
C SER A 149 -6.02 -6.86 16.11
N ASN A 150 -6.85 -5.87 16.43
CA ASN A 150 -6.41 -4.51 16.74
C ASN A 150 -5.76 -3.82 15.54
N VAL A 151 -6.34 -4.01 14.39
CA VAL A 151 -5.92 -3.35 13.15
C VAL A 151 -6.91 -2.24 12.83
N SER A 152 -6.42 -1.02 12.72
CA SER A 152 -7.20 0.10 12.18
C SER A 152 -7.08 0.09 10.67
N TRP A 153 -8.19 -0.17 9.99
CA TRP A 153 -8.27 -0.16 8.55
C TRP A 153 -8.66 1.21 8.02
N LEU A 154 -7.90 1.68 7.04
CA LEU A 154 -8.13 2.95 6.35
C LEU A 154 -8.27 2.65 4.87
N VAL A 155 -9.50 2.43 4.42
CA VAL A 155 -9.76 2.06 3.02
C VAL A 155 -9.98 3.33 2.22
N MET A 156 -9.06 3.64 1.33
CA MET A 156 -9.11 4.85 0.52
C MET A 156 -10.28 4.78 -0.45
N ARG A 157 -10.99 5.89 -0.60
CA ARG A 157 -12.15 5.96 -1.47
C ARG A 157 -11.75 5.96 -2.94
N ASP A 158 -10.72 6.71 -3.29
CA ASP A 158 -10.28 6.82 -4.67
C ASP A 158 -9.27 5.74 -5.01
N PRO A 159 -9.48 4.98 -6.10
CA PRO A 159 -8.50 3.97 -6.50
C PRO A 159 -7.25 4.61 -7.10
N LEU A 160 -6.14 3.88 -7.04
CA LEU A 160 -4.96 4.17 -7.82
C LEU A 160 -5.20 3.69 -9.25
N LYS A 161 -5.16 4.62 -10.20
CA LYS A 161 -5.34 4.30 -11.62
C LYS A 161 -3.98 3.99 -12.25
N VAL A 162 -3.90 2.84 -12.89
CA VAL A 162 -2.68 2.40 -13.57
C VAL A 162 -3.01 1.98 -15.01
N ASP A 163 -2.01 2.00 -15.89
CA ASP A 163 -2.20 1.51 -17.24
C ASP A 163 -2.07 -0.03 -17.28
N SER A 164 -2.37 -0.63 -18.45
CA SER A 164 -2.37 -2.09 -18.60
C SER A 164 -0.98 -2.69 -18.37
N GLU A 165 0.08 -2.00 -18.74
CA GLU A 165 1.44 -2.49 -18.56
C GLU A 165 1.81 -2.52 -17.07
N GLN A 166 1.47 -1.45 -16.34
CA GLN A 166 1.69 -1.39 -14.90
C GLN A 166 0.87 -2.46 -14.17
N MET A 167 -0.39 -2.64 -14.56
CA MET A 167 -1.26 -3.67 -13.98
C MET A 167 -0.66 -5.07 -14.17
N THR A 168 -0.15 -5.36 -15.34
CA THR A 168 0.49 -6.65 -15.63
C THR A 168 1.69 -6.88 -14.71
N LYS A 169 2.52 -5.85 -14.51
CA LYS A 169 3.68 -5.95 -13.62
C LYS A 169 3.28 -6.16 -12.16
N MET A 170 2.21 -5.50 -11.72
CA MET A 170 1.71 -5.67 -10.35
C MET A 170 1.20 -7.08 -10.06
N LYS A 171 0.62 -7.73 -11.07
CA LYS A 171 0.09 -9.08 -10.95
C LYS A 171 1.16 -10.17 -11.04
N ALA A 172 2.33 -9.83 -11.53
CA ALA A 172 3.41 -10.79 -11.76
C ALA A 172 4.00 -11.38 -10.45
#